data_d0e399a7132d20dea4a3b0be0cd30909
#
_entry.id   d0e399a7132d20dea4a3b0be0cd30909
#
_cell.length_a   1.000
_cell.length_b   1.000
_cell.length_c   1.000
_cell.angle_alpha   90.00
_cell.angle_beta   90.00
_cell.angle_gamma   90.00
#
_symmetry.space_group_name_H-M   'P 1'
#
loop_
_entity.id
_entity.type
_entity.pdbx_description
1 polymer ?
#
loop_
_entity_poly.entity_id
_entity_poly.type
_entity_poly.pdbx_seq_one_letter_code
_entity_poly.pdbx_strand_id
1 'polypeptide(L)'
;MKFLTETQLEELRKIDTPTVANAVEKHSTRKNTEGFMGYNIACQFPDLGIMVGQAVTATFNTTTTGKPRSRNVWHECLRSIDAMPVPVVIVAKDVGPRALHGCHFGDSMANVSKRVGAIGLVTDAGVRDAETVHDMGFHYFSPGMVPAHGNFGLDETGGPVEVSGVVVNEGDVIHADSNGVVAFDPDLADFVINEAKKVWKTEGDEFDCVNTEDFTLDKYIEMKES
;
A
#
# COMPACT_ATOMS: atom_id res chain seq x y z
N MET A 1 16.93 -5.06 -8.79
CA MET A 1 15.55 -5.12 -8.26
C MET A 1 14.95 -6.44 -8.68
N LYS A 2 14.29 -7.15 -7.75
CA LYS A 2 13.54 -8.39 -8.04
C LYS A 2 12.10 -8.03 -8.32
N PHE A 3 11.49 -8.67 -9.32
CA PHE A 3 10.10 -8.48 -9.67
C PHE A 3 9.26 -9.68 -9.25
N LEU A 4 8.03 -9.42 -8.82
CA LEU A 4 7.05 -10.46 -8.56
C LEU A 4 6.70 -11.18 -9.86
N THR A 5 6.54 -12.49 -9.79
CA THR A 5 5.96 -13.29 -10.88
C THR A 5 4.45 -13.11 -10.93
N GLU A 6 3.83 -13.40 -12.08
CA GLU A 6 2.37 -13.36 -12.20
C GLU A 6 1.69 -14.30 -11.18
N THR A 7 2.25 -15.49 -10.97
CA THR A 7 1.73 -16.43 -9.96
C THR A 7 1.77 -15.84 -8.54
N GLN A 8 2.86 -15.14 -8.17
CA GLN A 8 2.94 -14.48 -6.86
C GLN A 8 1.91 -13.35 -6.73
N LEU A 9 1.73 -12.55 -7.77
CA LEU A 9 0.69 -11.51 -7.82
C LEU A 9 -0.71 -12.09 -7.67
N GLU A 10 -1.04 -13.17 -8.40
CA GLU A 10 -2.32 -13.85 -8.30
C GLU A 10 -2.59 -14.44 -6.92
N GLU A 11 -1.58 -15.06 -6.30
CA GLU A 11 -1.72 -15.62 -4.95
C GLU A 11 -1.88 -14.51 -3.89
N LEU A 12 -1.08 -13.45 -3.95
CA LEU A 12 -1.19 -12.32 -3.03
C LEU A 12 -2.54 -11.60 -3.12
N ARG A 13 -3.13 -11.47 -4.31
CA ARG A 13 -4.46 -10.88 -4.49
C ARG A 13 -5.61 -11.67 -3.87
N LYS A 14 -5.38 -12.92 -3.45
CA LYS A 14 -6.38 -13.75 -2.76
C LYS A 14 -6.31 -13.61 -1.25
N ILE A 15 -5.23 -13.03 -0.72
CA ILE A 15 -4.94 -12.93 0.71
C ILE A 15 -5.31 -11.53 1.18
N ASP A 16 -6.09 -11.41 2.26
CA ASP A 16 -6.38 -10.12 2.88
C ASP A 16 -5.13 -9.53 3.54
N THR A 17 -5.10 -8.20 3.66
CA THR A 17 -3.94 -7.49 4.19
C THR A 17 -3.59 -7.82 5.65
N PRO A 18 -4.54 -8.04 6.57
CA PRO A 18 -4.24 -8.55 7.91
C PRO A 18 -3.51 -9.89 7.91
N THR A 19 -3.94 -10.83 7.08
CA THR A 19 -3.26 -12.13 6.93
C THR A 19 -1.84 -11.97 6.37
N VAL A 20 -1.64 -11.07 5.41
CA VAL A 20 -0.29 -10.72 4.92
C VAL A 20 0.56 -10.13 6.04
N ALA A 21 0.02 -9.23 6.86
CA ALA A 21 0.73 -8.66 8.01
C ALA A 21 1.18 -9.75 8.99
N ASN A 22 0.25 -10.65 9.38
CA ASN A 22 0.52 -11.80 10.24
C ASN A 22 1.58 -12.76 9.65
N ALA A 23 1.60 -12.93 8.33
CA ALA A 23 2.59 -13.75 7.65
C ALA A 23 3.98 -13.10 7.66
N VAL A 24 4.05 -11.80 7.35
CA VAL A 24 5.32 -11.05 7.31
C VAL A 24 5.98 -10.99 8.68
N GLU A 25 5.24 -10.84 9.78
CA GLU A 25 5.79 -10.79 11.14
C GLU A 25 6.49 -12.09 11.56
N LYS A 26 6.18 -13.24 10.94
CA LYS A 26 6.85 -14.52 11.21
C LYS A 26 8.29 -14.58 10.69
N HIS A 27 8.69 -13.64 9.85
CA HIS A 27 10.06 -13.63 9.32
C HIS A 27 11.05 -13.08 10.35
N SER A 28 12.14 -13.80 10.58
CA SER A 28 13.12 -13.53 11.66
C SER A 28 13.86 -12.20 11.55
N THR A 29 13.87 -11.57 10.38
CA THR A 29 14.55 -10.29 10.14
C THR A 29 13.66 -9.09 10.40
N ARG A 30 12.39 -9.29 10.75
CA ARG A 30 11.43 -8.22 10.93
C ARG A 30 10.86 -8.23 12.35
N LYS A 31 10.67 -7.04 12.90
CA LYS A 31 9.92 -6.90 14.14
C LYS A 31 8.42 -6.91 13.83
N ASN A 32 7.63 -7.51 14.69
CA ASN A 32 6.18 -7.59 14.55
C ASN A 32 5.44 -6.23 14.62
N THR A 33 6.17 -5.15 14.92
CA THR A 33 5.65 -3.78 14.94
C THR A 33 6.03 -2.97 13.71
N GLU A 34 6.65 -3.59 12.71
CA GLU A 34 7.17 -2.91 11.52
C GLU A 34 6.46 -3.36 10.25
N GLY A 35 6.39 -2.48 9.25
CA GLY A 35 5.98 -2.76 7.87
C GLY A 35 4.50 -2.64 7.58
N PHE A 36 3.68 -2.23 8.53
CA PHE A 36 2.31 -1.80 8.28
C PHE A 36 2.16 -0.31 8.57
N MET A 37 1.37 0.37 7.75
CA MET A 37 1.12 1.79 7.90
C MET A 37 0.03 2.04 8.95
N GLY A 38 0.14 3.18 9.65
CA GLY A 38 -0.86 3.58 10.64
C GLY A 38 -2.20 3.96 10.01
N TYR A 39 -3.24 4.06 10.85
CA TYR A 39 -4.64 4.30 10.46
C TYR A 39 -4.88 5.59 9.66
N ASN A 40 -3.93 6.51 9.67
CA ASN A 40 -3.98 7.74 8.88
C ASN A 40 -3.78 7.52 7.36
N ILE A 41 -3.40 6.31 6.95
CA ILE A 41 -3.38 5.90 5.55
C ILE A 41 -4.58 4.99 5.29
N ALA A 42 -5.74 5.61 5.11
CA ALA A 42 -7.00 4.91 4.95
C ALA A 42 -7.30 4.56 3.48
N CYS A 43 -7.91 3.40 3.25
CA CYS A 43 -8.46 3.03 1.95
C CYS A 43 -9.63 3.97 1.61
N GLN A 44 -9.55 4.66 0.48
CA GLN A 44 -10.62 5.57 0.05
C GLN A 44 -11.70 4.85 -0.78
N PHE A 45 -11.37 3.69 -1.37
CA PHE A 45 -12.25 2.94 -2.28
C PHE A 45 -12.25 1.45 -1.93
N PRO A 46 -12.89 1.04 -0.83
CA PRO A 46 -12.83 -0.35 -0.35
C PRO A 46 -13.48 -1.37 -1.29
N ASP A 47 -14.39 -0.95 -2.14
CA ASP A 47 -15.06 -1.78 -3.14
C ASP A 47 -14.17 -2.16 -4.34
N LEU A 48 -13.04 -1.48 -4.54
CA LEU A 48 -12.05 -1.88 -5.53
C LEU A 48 -11.25 -3.15 -5.12
N GLY A 49 -11.41 -3.61 -3.88
CA GLY A 49 -10.77 -4.83 -3.38
C GLY A 49 -9.29 -4.68 -3.06
N ILE A 50 -8.54 -5.77 -3.24
CA ILE A 50 -7.14 -5.87 -2.85
C ILE A 50 -6.23 -5.26 -3.93
N MET A 51 -5.35 -4.34 -3.52
CA MET A 51 -4.30 -3.76 -4.34
C MET A 51 -2.97 -4.45 -4.06
N VAL A 52 -2.33 -5.03 -5.08
CA VAL A 52 -0.98 -5.63 -4.99
C VAL A 52 -0.13 -5.14 -6.13
N GLY A 53 1.02 -4.54 -5.82
CA GLY A 53 1.99 -4.06 -6.81
C GLY A 53 3.33 -3.76 -6.17
N GLN A 54 4.29 -3.30 -6.97
CA GLN A 54 5.59 -2.88 -6.46
C GLN A 54 5.74 -1.37 -6.47
N ALA A 55 6.44 -0.85 -5.47
CA ALA A 55 6.55 0.57 -5.22
C ALA A 55 7.39 1.30 -6.28
N VAL A 56 6.88 2.41 -6.78
CA VAL A 56 7.66 3.54 -7.30
C VAL A 56 7.51 4.68 -6.32
N THR A 57 8.62 5.14 -5.78
CA THR A 57 8.64 6.10 -4.67
C THR A 57 8.85 7.53 -5.15
N ALA A 58 8.22 8.49 -4.47
CA ALA A 58 8.40 9.91 -4.75
C ALA A 58 8.21 10.77 -3.51
N THR A 59 8.84 11.94 -3.49
CA THR A 59 8.55 13.00 -2.52
C THR A 59 7.85 14.16 -3.20
N PHE A 60 6.84 14.67 -2.53
CA PHE A 60 6.05 15.84 -2.96
C PHE A 60 6.15 16.95 -1.94
N ASN A 61 5.88 18.16 -2.40
CA ASN A 61 5.71 19.31 -1.55
C ASN A 61 4.42 20.02 -1.93
N THR A 62 3.39 19.91 -1.09
CA THR A 62 2.03 20.37 -1.40
C THR A 62 1.80 21.85 -1.09
N THR A 63 2.70 22.51 -0.40
CA THR A 63 2.54 23.89 0.07
C THR A 63 3.66 24.83 -0.34
N THR A 64 4.38 24.51 -1.41
CA THR A 64 5.44 25.40 -1.89
C THR A 64 4.91 26.76 -2.25
N THR A 65 5.59 27.78 -1.74
CA THR A 65 5.46 29.17 -2.17
C THR A 65 6.64 29.52 -3.07
N GLY A 66 6.43 30.29 -4.13
CA GLY A 66 7.52 30.80 -4.95
C GLY A 66 7.57 30.24 -6.37
N LYS A 67 8.76 29.86 -6.84
CA LYS A 67 8.96 29.48 -8.25
C LYS A 67 8.23 28.22 -8.64
N PRO A 68 7.65 28.15 -9.86
CA PRO A 68 7.11 26.91 -10.41
C PRO A 68 8.17 25.81 -10.36
N ARG A 69 7.77 24.60 -9.94
CA ARG A 69 8.66 23.44 -9.92
C ARG A 69 8.85 22.88 -11.33
N SER A 70 10.00 22.27 -11.55
CA SER A 70 10.28 21.55 -12.77
C SER A 70 9.36 20.33 -12.90
N ARG A 71 8.85 20.09 -14.10
CA ARG A 71 8.11 18.84 -14.41
C ARG A 71 9.02 17.64 -14.64
N ASN A 72 10.33 17.83 -14.64
CA ASN A 72 11.28 16.76 -14.97
C ASN A 72 11.19 15.58 -14.01
N VAL A 73 11.09 15.83 -12.71
CA VAL A 73 10.96 14.76 -11.70
C VAL A 73 9.67 13.97 -11.90
N TRP A 74 8.57 14.64 -12.25
CA TRP A 74 7.33 13.95 -12.59
C TRP A 74 7.49 13.06 -13.84
N HIS A 75 8.17 13.55 -14.88
CA HIS A 75 8.44 12.75 -16.07
C HIS A 75 9.39 11.58 -15.77
N GLU A 76 10.34 11.73 -14.86
CA GLU A 76 11.21 10.63 -14.39
C GLU A 76 10.40 9.60 -13.63
N CYS A 77 9.52 10.00 -12.72
CA CYS A 77 8.59 9.11 -12.02
C CYS A 77 7.74 8.29 -13.00
N LEU A 78 7.13 8.96 -14.00
CA LEU A 78 6.36 8.26 -15.03
C LEU A 78 7.20 7.25 -15.84
N ARG A 79 8.46 7.58 -16.17
CA ARG A 79 9.37 6.64 -16.83
C ARG A 79 9.72 5.45 -15.95
N SER A 80 9.90 5.68 -14.63
CA SER A 80 10.12 4.60 -13.68
C SER A 80 8.92 3.64 -13.65
N ILE A 81 7.70 4.18 -13.65
CA ILE A 81 6.47 3.37 -13.71
C ILE A 81 6.41 2.56 -15.02
N ASP A 82 6.60 3.22 -16.17
CA ASP A 82 6.53 2.60 -17.52
C ASP A 82 7.60 1.51 -17.72
N ALA A 83 8.71 1.60 -17.01
CA ALA A 83 9.78 0.61 -17.07
C ALA A 83 9.54 -0.64 -16.21
N MET A 84 8.55 -0.63 -15.31
CA MET A 84 8.26 -1.77 -14.44
C MET A 84 7.48 -2.84 -15.20
N PRO A 85 7.91 -4.11 -15.16
CA PRO A 85 7.19 -5.21 -15.83
C PRO A 85 6.02 -5.77 -15.00
N VAL A 86 5.68 -5.13 -13.88
CA VAL A 86 4.66 -5.55 -12.92
C VAL A 86 3.75 -4.36 -12.57
N PRO A 87 2.56 -4.58 -12.01
CA PRO A 87 1.72 -3.49 -11.52
C PRO A 87 2.45 -2.61 -10.50
N VAL A 88 2.32 -1.31 -10.66
CA VAL A 88 3.01 -0.32 -9.83
C VAL A 88 2.06 0.33 -8.83
N VAL A 89 2.52 0.50 -7.60
CA VAL A 89 1.92 1.38 -6.61
C VAL A 89 2.84 2.58 -6.39
N ILE A 90 2.33 3.78 -6.64
CA ILE A 90 3.08 5.01 -6.31
C ILE A 90 3.04 5.19 -4.80
N VAL A 91 4.21 5.28 -4.15
CA VAL A 91 4.31 5.59 -2.72
C VAL A 91 4.92 6.98 -2.56
N ALA A 92 4.11 7.92 -2.06
CA ALA A 92 4.44 9.33 -2.11
C ALA A 92 4.43 9.99 -0.73
N LYS A 93 5.56 10.58 -0.35
CA LYS A 93 5.73 11.34 0.89
C LYS A 93 5.54 12.84 0.67
N ASP A 94 4.70 13.50 1.48
CA ASP A 94 4.68 14.96 1.55
C ASP A 94 5.81 15.47 2.46
N VAL A 95 6.77 16.14 1.87
CA VAL A 95 7.89 16.78 2.57
C VAL A 95 7.68 18.28 2.77
N GLY A 96 6.48 18.77 2.50
CA GLY A 96 6.10 20.17 2.65
C GLY A 96 5.97 20.61 4.12
N PRO A 97 6.02 21.91 4.38
CA PRO A 97 5.99 22.45 5.75
C PRO A 97 4.60 22.41 6.40
N ARG A 98 3.56 22.04 5.67
CA ARG A 98 2.15 21.98 6.14
C ARG A 98 1.51 20.65 5.76
N ALA A 99 1.91 19.62 6.47
CA ALA A 99 1.31 18.28 6.29
C ALA A 99 -0.23 18.34 6.31
N LEU A 100 -0.88 17.53 5.50
CA LEU A 100 -2.34 17.40 5.38
C LEU A 100 -3.07 18.65 4.85
N HIS A 101 -2.37 19.68 4.39
CA HIS A 101 -3.01 20.94 3.97
C HIS A 101 -3.38 20.97 2.49
N GLY A 102 -2.62 20.32 1.63
CA GLY A 102 -2.85 20.31 0.19
C GLY A 102 -2.97 18.90 -0.38
N CYS A 103 -3.48 18.81 -1.61
CA CYS A 103 -3.40 17.59 -2.38
C CYS A 103 -2.29 17.69 -3.43
N HIS A 104 -1.68 16.56 -3.78
CA HIS A 104 -0.72 16.51 -4.87
C HIS A 104 -1.18 15.58 -6.02
N PHE A 105 -2.30 14.87 -5.85
CA PHE A 105 -2.76 13.89 -6.81
C PHE A 105 -4.27 14.01 -7.06
N GLY A 106 -4.65 13.99 -8.32
CA GLY A 106 -6.02 14.04 -8.78
C GLY A 106 -6.17 13.24 -10.08
N ASP A 107 -7.31 13.39 -10.75
CA ASP A 107 -7.72 12.63 -11.93
C ASP A 107 -6.71 12.62 -13.07
N SER A 108 -6.16 13.77 -13.44
CA SER A 108 -5.21 13.88 -14.55
C SER A 108 -3.92 13.09 -14.27
N MET A 109 -3.42 13.13 -13.02
CA MET A 109 -2.23 12.38 -12.63
C MET A 109 -2.54 10.88 -12.51
N ALA A 110 -3.69 10.52 -11.96
CA ALA A 110 -4.15 9.12 -11.89
C ALA A 110 -4.28 8.52 -13.29
N ASN A 111 -4.90 9.25 -14.23
CA ASN A 111 -5.12 8.77 -15.58
C ASN A 111 -3.81 8.47 -16.32
N VAL A 112 -2.84 9.40 -16.30
CA VAL A 112 -1.55 9.16 -16.96
C VAL A 112 -0.75 8.06 -16.25
N SER A 113 -0.75 8.02 -14.93
CA SER A 113 -0.06 6.98 -14.15
C SER A 113 -0.63 5.59 -14.45
N LYS A 114 -1.96 5.46 -14.49
CA LYS A 114 -2.63 4.23 -14.85
C LYS A 114 -2.28 3.78 -16.27
N ARG A 115 -2.20 4.71 -17.21
CA ARG A 115 -1.86 4.41 -18.61
C ARG A 115 -0.46 3.81 -18.77
N VAL A 116 0.47 4.14 -17.87
CA VAL A 116 1.84 3.62 -17.86
C VAL A 116 2.08 2.49 -16.84
N GLY A 117 1.01 1.95 -16.21
CA GLY A 117 1.12 0.73 -15.41
C GLY A 117 0.89 0.88 -13.89
N ALA A 118 0.64 2.10 -13.38
CA ALA A 118 0.28 2.25 -11.98
C ALA A 118 -1.18 1.85 -11.73
N ILE A 119 -1.42 1.19 -10.59
CA ILE A 119 -2.75 0.73 -10.17
C ILE A 119 -3.29 1.51 -8.96
N GLY A 120 -2.46 2.28 -8.29
CA GLY A 120 -2.85 3.05 -7.12
C GLY A 120 -1.75 3.94 -6.57
N LEU A 121 -2.15 4.71 -5.57
CA LEU A 121 -1.32 5.64 -4.81
C LEU A 121 -1.48 5.37 -3.32
N VAL A 122 -0.35 5.36 -2.62
CA VAL A 122 -0.26 5.42 -1.15
C VAL A 122 0.45 6.72 -0.78
N THR A 123 -0.15 7.56 0.06
CA THR A 123 0.46 8.85 0.43
C THR A 123 0.00 9.33 1.80
N ASP A 124 0.81 10.11 2.47
CA ASP A 124 0.46 10.84 3.69
C ASP A 124 -0.05 12.28 3.42
N ALA A 125 -0.27 12.64 2.15
CA ALA A 125 -0.90 13.89 1.75
C ALA A 125 -2.37 13.70 1.34
N GLY A 126 -3.09 14.80 1.16
CA GLY A 126 -4.44 14.79 0.59
C GLY A 126 -4.43 14.39 -0.89
N VAL A 127 -5.56 13.82 -1.32
CA VAL A 127 -5.87 13.52 -2.72
C VAL A 127 -7.19 14.21 -3.11
N ARG A 128 -7.55 14.19 -4.39
CA ARG A 128 -8.82 14.77 -4.86
C ARG A 128 -9.41 14.00 -6.04
N ASP A 129 -10.55 14.48 -6.55
CA ASP A 129 -11.26 13.94 -7.72
C ASP A 129 -11.70 12.48 -7.52
N ALA A 130 -12.16 12.15 -6.28
CA ALA A 130 -12.41 10.80 -5.80
C ALA A 130 -13.31 9.99 -6.74
N GLU A 131 -14.46 10.53 -7.15
CA GLU A 131 -15.41 9.83 -8.01
C GLU A 131 -14.78 9.44 -9.36
N THR A 132 -14.12 10.38 -10.02
CA THR A 132 -13.47 10.14 -11.30
C THR A 132 -12.34 9.10 -11.18
N VAL A 133 -11.56 9.17 -10.11
CA VAL A 133 -10.44 8.24 -9.88
C VAL A 133 -10.93 6.84 -9.51
N HIS A 134 -12.00 6.76 -8.71
CA HIS A 134 -12.69 5.51 -8.43
C HIS A 134 -13.21 4.84 -9.72
N ASP A 135 -13.90 5.58 -10.57
CA ASP A 135 -14.43 5.07 -11.84
C ASP A 135 -13.33 4.57 -12.80
N MET A 136 -12.11 5.10 -12.65
CA MET A 136 -10.95 4.56 -13.34
C MET A 136 -10.48 3.22 -12.75
N GLY A 137 -10.94 2.80 -11.57
CA GLY A 137 -10.40 1.66 -10.83
C GLY A 137 -8.96 1.90 -10.37
N PHE A 138 -8.61 3.13 -9.98
CA PHE A 138 -7.30 3.48 -9.46
C PHE A 138 -7.39 3.68 -7.95
N HIS A 139 -6.64 2.89 -7.20
CA HIS A 139 -6.74 2.88 -5.74
C HIS A 139 -6.12 4.14 -5.10
N TYR A 140 -6.79 4.66 -4.06
CA TYR A 140 -6.24 5.67 -3.16
C TYR A 140 -6.16 5.17 -1.73
N PHE A 141 -4.96 5.28 -1.16
CA PHE A 141 -4.67 5.12 0.26
C PHE A 141 -4.05 6.41 0.78
N SER A 142 -4.81 7.18 1.56
CA SER A 142 -4.44 8.53 1.98
C SER A 142 -5.19 8.94 3.25
N PRO A 143 -4.79 10.04 3.91
CA PRO A 143 -5.56 10.61 5.03
C PRO A 143 -6.96 11.09 4.65
N GLY A 144 -7.18 11.45 3.38
CA GLY A 144 -8.48 11.91 2.88
C GLY A 144 -8.39 12.92 1.75
N MET A 145 -9.55 13.54 1.45
CA MET A 145 -9.71 14.45 0.33
C MET A 145 -9.39 15.89 0.70
N VAL A 146 -8.64 16.59 -0.18
CA VAL A 146 -8.37 18.02 -0.08
C VAL A 146 -8.62 18.66 -1.44
N PRO A 147 -9.48 19.70 -1.55
CA PRO A 147 -9.94 20.20 -2.85
C PRO A 147 -8.86 20.96 -3.64
N ALA A 148 -7.82 21.47 -2.97
CA ALA A 148 -6.83 22.34 -3.59
C ALA A 148 -5.43 21.74 -3.58
N HIS A 149 -4.76 21.79 -4.73
CA HIS A 149 -3.37 21.35 -4.86
C HIS A 149 -2.36 22.42 -4.46
N GLY A 150 -2.81 23.66 -4.26
CA GLY A 150 -1.88 24.77 -4.02
C GLY A 150 -0.80 24.85 -5.12
N ASN A 151 0.40 25.14 -4.70
CA ASN A 151 1.58 25.20 -5.59
C ASN A 151 2.49 24.00 -5.34
N PHE A 152 2.01 22.80 -5.71
CA PHE A 152 2.70 21.54 -5.47
C PHE A 152 3.78 21.23 -6.52
N GLY A 153 4.68 20.30 -6.19
CA GLY A 153 5.64 19.71 -7.12
C GLY A 153 6.27 18.46 -6.55
N LEU A 154 6.80 17.58 -7.44
CA LEU A 154 7.69 16.51 -7.00
C LEU A 154 9.08 17.09 -6.73
N ASP A 155 9.70 16.60 -5.66
CA ASP A 155 11.06 16.95 -5.30
C ASP A 155 12.04 15.88 -5.75
N GLU A 156 11.74 14.60 -5.50
CA GLU A 156 12.60 13.46 -5.82
C GLU A 156 11.77 12.23 -6.20
N THR A 157 12.36 11.26 -6.90
CA THR A 157 11.80 9.95 -7.20
C THR A 157 12.88 8.87 -7.12
N GLY A 158 12.51 7.62 -6.81
CA GLY A 158 13.40 6.45 -6.77
C GLY A 158 14.21 6.28 -5.48
N GLY A 159 14.13 7.21 -4.52
CA GLY A 159 14.75 7.10 -3.20
C GLY A 159 13.79 6.49 -2.16
N PRO A 160 14.29 6.05 -0.98
CA PRO A 160 13.42 5.58 0.08
C PRO A 160 12.54 6.71 0.61
N VAL A 161 11.27 6.38 0.91
CA VAL A 161 10.31 7.30 1.53
C VAL A 161 9.76 6.71 2.81
N GLU A 162 9.52 7.55 3.81
CA GLU A 162 8.85 7.12 5.04
C GLU A 162 7.41 7.61 5.02
N VAL A 163 6.44 6.70 4.99
CA VAL A 163 5.01 7.00 5.02
C VAL A 163 4.40 6.30 6.22
N SER A 164 3.82 7.09 7.12
CA SER A 164 3.12 6.58 8.32
C SER A 164 3.90 5.53 9.14
N GLY A 165 5.18 5.80 9.38
CA GLY A 165 6.07 4.94 10.17
C GLY A 165 6.71 3.79 9.40
N VAL A 166 6.45 3.66 8.10
CA VAL A 166 7.03 2.62 7.25
C VAL A 166 7.98 3.22 6.22
N VAL A 167 9.23 2.77 6.24
CA VAL A 167 10.18 3.08 5.18
C VAL A 167 9.92 2.13 4.01
N VAL A 168 9.62 2.71 2.85
CA VAL A 168 9.38 2.00 1.59
C VAL A 168 10.52 2.31 0.63
N ASN A 169 11.14 1.28 0.10
CA ASN A 169 12.14 1.40 -0.95
C ASN A 169 11.52 1.22 -2.32
N GLU A 170 12.21 1.71 -3.34
CA GLU A 170 11.84 1.44 -4.73
C GLU A 170 11.81 -0.08 -4.98
N GLY A 171 10.67 -0.60 -5.47
CA GLY A 171 10.47 -2.01 -5.75
C GLY A 171 9.95 -2.86 -4.59
N ASP A 172 9.79 -2.33 -3.38
CA ASP A 172 9.10 -3.04 -2.30
C ASP A 172 7.68 -3.43 -2.72
N VAL A 173 7.22 -4.58 -2.24
CA VAL A 173 5.82 -5.01 -2.45
C VAL A 173 4.91 -4.17 -1.58
N ILE A 174 3.89 -3.60 -2.18
CA ILE A 174 2.78 -2.95 -1.49
C ILE A 174 1.57 -3.84 -1.61
N HIS A 175 1.05 -4.26 -0.46
CA HIS A 175 -0.19 -5.01 -0.34
C HIS A 175 -1.18 -4.19 0.48
N ALA A 176 -2.38 -3.96 -0.03
CA ALA A 176 -3.32 -3.08 0.62
C ALA A 176 -4.78 -3.44 0.32
N ASP A 177 -5.64 -3.28 1.32
CA ASP A 177 -7.09 -3.43 1.20
C ASP A 177 -7.82 -2.47 2.16
N SER A 178 -9.09 -2.72 2.44
CA SER A 178 -9.90 -1.89 3.36
C SER A 178 -9.33 -1.79 4.78
N ASN A 179 -8.43 -2.69 5.19
CA ASN A 179 -7.80 -2.68 6.51
C ASN A 179 -6.54 -1.81 6.58
N GLY A 180 -5.94 -1.46 5.43
CA GLY A 180 -4.75 -0.61 5.39
C GLY A 180 -3.68 -1.11 4.42
N VAL A 181 -2.42 -0.78 4.71
CA VAL A 181 -1.28 -0.99 3.82
C VAL A 181 -0.15 -1.71 4.55
N VAL A 182 0.40 -2.74 3.92
CA VAL A 182 1.62 -3.44 4.33
C VAL A 182 2.66 -3.32 3.21
N ALA A 183 3.91 -3.08 3.59
CA ALA A 183 5.04 -3.07 2.66
C ALA A 183 6.09 -4.10 3.08
N PHE A 184 6.68 -4.83 2.12
CA PHE A 184 7.72 -5.82 2.38
C PHE A 184 8.64 -6.03 1.16
N ASP A 185 9.83 -6.58 1.40
CA ASP A 185 10.81 -6.90 0.37
C ASP A 185 10.26 -7.99 -0.57
N PRO A 186 10.35 -7.84 -1.90
CA PRO A 186 9.89 -8.84 -2.87
C PRO A 186 10.57 -10.22 -2.72
N ASP A 187 11.73 -10.30 -2.07
CA ASP A 187 12.37 -11.58 -1.76
C ASP A 187 11.56 -12.41 -0.77
N LEU A 188 10.67 -11.80 0.00
CA LEU A 188 9.80 -12.47 0.96
C LEU A 188 8.48 -12.98 0.36
N ALA A 189 8.17 -12.73 -0.90
CA ALA A 189 6.86 -13.02 -1.48
C ALA A 189 6.43 -14.50 -1.31
N ASP A 190 7.32 -15.46 -1.63
CA ASP A 190 7.01 -16.88 -1.48
C ASP A 190 6.86 -17.28 0.00
N PHE A 191 7.68 -16.70 0.88
CA PHE A 191 7.55 -16.90 2.32
C PHE A 191 6.18 -16.41 2.83
N VAL A 192 5.81 -15.17 2.48
CA VAL A 192 4.53 -14.55 2.87
C VAL A 192 3.34 -15.38 2.40
N ILE A 193 3.33 -15.79 1.13
CA ILE A 193 2.26 -16.64 0.57
C ILE A 193 2.11 -17.97 1.33
N ASN A 194 3.25 -18.59 1.64
CA ASN A 194 3.24 -19.86 2.36
C ASN A 194 2.81 -19.72 3.83
N GLU A 195 3.29 -18.67 4.52
CA GLU A 195 2.87 -18.43 5.90
C GLU A 195 1.40 -17.99 5.99
N ALA A 196 0.89 -17.19 5.06
CA ALA A 196 -0.51 -16.82 5.00
C ALA A 196 -1.44 -18.04 4.93
N LYS A 197 -1.06 -19.08 4.16
CA LYS A 197 -1.82 -20.35 4.11
C LYS A 197 -1.85 -21.08 5.46
N LYS A 198 -0.78 -20.94 6.26
CA LYS A 198 -0.75 -21.51 7.62
C LYS A 198 -1.61 -20.69 8.58
N VAL A 199 -1.57 -19.35 8.46
CA VAL A 199 -2.45 -18.44 9.22
C VAL A 199 -3.90 -18.81 8.97
N TRP A 200 -4.35 -18.90 7.72
CA TRP A 200 -5.72 -19.29 7.37
C TRP A 200 -6.11 -20.65 7.95
N LYS A 201 -5.18 -21.62 7.93
CA LYS A 201 -5.47 -22.92 8.53
C LYS A 201 -5.70 -22.80 10.04
N THR A 202 -4.81 -22.10 10.74
CA THR A 202 -4.92 -21.93 12.21
C THR A 202 -6.20 -21.18 12.58
N GLU A 203 -6.52 -20.10 11.86
CA GLU A 203 -7.76 -19.35 12.07
C GLU A 203 -9.00 -20.18 11.72
N GLY A 204 -8.96 -21.00 10.67
CA GLY A 204 -10.03 -21.92 10.32
C GLY A 204 -10.28 -22.95 11.41
N ASP A 205 -9.24 -23.58 11.95
CA ASP A 205 -9.34 -24.54 13.05
C ASP A 205 -9.93 -23.86 14.32
N GLU A 206 -9.59 -22.59 14.57
CA GLU A 206 -10.17 -21.79 15.66
C GLU A 206 -11.64 -21.47 15.44
N PHE A 207 -12.02 -21.01 14.24
CA PHE A 207 -13.42 -20.75 13.88
C PHE A 207 -14.27 -22.02 13.99
N ASP A 208 -13.76 -23.14 13.52
CA ASP A 208 -14.44 -24.44 13.62
C ASP A 208 -14.67 -24.81 15.08
N CYS A 209 -13.66 -24.67 15.94
CA CYS A 209 -13.79 -24.93 17.37
C CYS A 209 -14.87 -24.04 18.03
N VAL A 210 -14.86 -22.75 17.76
CA VAL A 210 -15.79 -21.77 18.37
C VAL A 210 -17.23 -21.97 17.89
N ASN A 211 -17.43 -22.43 16.66
CA ASN A 211 -18.76 -22.57 16.07
C ASN A 211 -19.37 -23.97 16.21
N THR A 212 -18.75 -24.88 16.98
CA THR A 212 -19.36 -26.21 17.28
C THR A 212 -20.52 -26.09 18.26
N GLU A 213 -21.51 -26.98 18.15
CA GLU A 213 -22.66 -27.04 19.10
C GLU A 213 -22.23 -27.36 20.54
N ASP A 214 -21.10 -28.07 20.69
CA ASP A 214 -20.54 -28.44 21.99
C ASP A 214 -19.40 -27.51 22.46
N PHE A 215 -19.34 -26.27 21.94
CA PHE A 215 -18.37 -25.26 22.35
C PHE A 215 -18.42 -24.98 23.87
N THR A 216 -17.24 -24.99 24.48
CA THR A 216 -17.05 -24.44 25.84
C THR A 216 -15.80 -23.58 25.87
N LEU A 217 -15.78 -22.59 26.75
CA LEU A 217 -14.60 -21.72 26.94
C LEU A 217 -13.36 -22.54 27.31
N ASP A 218 -13.51 -23.57 28.14
CA ASP A 218 -12.39 -24.43 28.54
C ASP A 218 -11.76 -25.15 27.36
N LYS A 219 -12.57 -25.71 26.45
CA LYS A 219 -12.06 -26.32 25.20
C LYS A 219 -11.29 -25.33 24.33
N TYR A 220 -11.76 -24.09 24.24
CA TYR A 220 -11.07 -23.04 23.48
C TYR A 220 -9.73 -22.69 24.13
N ILE A 221 -9.70 -22.56 25.46
CA ILE A 221 -8.46 -22.26 26.19
C ILE A 221 -7.45 -23.39 26.02
N GLU A 222 -7.88 -24.66 26.18
CA GLU A 222 -7.02 -25.83 25.96
C GLU A 222 -6.42 -25.88 24.56
N MET A 223 -7.23 -25.55 23.53
CA MET A 223 -6.76 -25.48 22.14
C MET A 223 -5.69 -24.39 21.94
N LYS A 224 -5.83 -23.23 22.62
CA LYS A 224 -4.86 -22.12 22.51
C LYS A 224 -3.55 -22.37 23.27
N GLU A 225 -3.56 -23.26 24.26
CA GLU A 225 -2.38 -23.61 25.07
C GLU A 225 -1.61 -24.83 24.52
N SER A 226 -2.18 -25.56 23.53
CA SER A 226 -1.59 -26.73 22.88
C SER A 226 -0.69 -26.32 21.69
#